data_9a0e70f7d50d5907b30db3d2ddbcaa97
#
_entry.id   9a0e70f7d50d5907b30db3d2ddbcaa97
#
_cell.length_a   1.000
_cell.length_b   1.000
_cell.length_c   1.000
_cell.angle_alpha   90.00
_cell.angle_beta   90.00
_cell.angle_gamma   90.00
#
_symmetry.space_group_name_H-M   'P 1'
#
loop_
_entity.id
_entity.type
_entity.pdbx_description
1 polymer ?
#
loop_
_entity_poly.entity_id
_entity_poly.type
_entity_poly.pdbx_seq_one_letter_code
_entity_poly.pdbx_strand_id
1 'polypeptide(L)'
;MKQKVINEVMQGMLGCLNNVQLERLQEVLEHALFHKQVSETEGEVNATLTNERLLDNFLAAKRIEGCSEKSLTYYRTTIETMTAKVKKNVREMETDDLRTYLTEYQREKNSSKVTVDNIRRILSSFFSWLEDEDYILKSPARRIHKVKAALTIKETYTDEALEKMRDNCEEPRDLALIDMLASTGMRVGELVLLNRDDINFEERECVVFGKGSKERMVYFDARAKIHLQNYLHERTDDNPALFVSLRAPHERLKIGGIERRLRELGKRLDIEKVHPHKFRRTLATMAIDKGMPIEQLQQLLGHKRIDTTLQYAMVKQSNVKLAHRKYIG
;
A
#
# COMPACT_ATOMS: atom_id res chain seq x y z
N MET A 1 11.60 -39.48 -32.92
CA MET A 1 11.16 -38.20 -32.35
C MET A 1 11.97 -37.78 -31.14
N LYS A 2 11.97 -38.51 -30.00
CA LYS A 2 12.72 -38.17 -28.78
C LYS A 2 14.18 -37.82 -29.03
N GLN A 3 14.90 -38.66 -29.78
CA GLN A 3 16.32 -38.45 -30.09
C GLN A 3 16.53 -37.17 -30.91
N LYS A 4 15.58 -36.82 -31.81
CA LYS A 4 15.64 -35.57 -32.58
C LYS A 4 15.57 -34.36 -31.66
N VAL A 5 14.65 -34.36 -30.71
CA VAL A 5 14.52 -33.29 -29.72
C VAL A 5 15.76 -33.17 -28.83
N ILE A 6 16.29 -34.31 -28.36
CA ILE A 6 17.54 -34.32 -27.57
C ILE A 6 18.69 -33.69 -28.37
N ASN A 7 18.87 -34.13 -29.62
CA ASN A 7 19.93 -33.63 -30.49
C ASN A 7 19.79 -32.13 -30.79
N GLU A 8 18.57 -31.64 -31.05
CA GLU A 8 18.29 -30.21 -31.26
C GLU A 8 18.63 -29.37 -30.03
N VAL A 9 18.24 -29.83 -28.85
CA VAL A 9 18.56 -29.15 -27.61
C VAL A 9 20.07 -29.15 -27.36
N MET A 10 20.73 -30.29 -27.56
CA MET A 10 22.18 -30.42 -27.40
C MET A 10 22.94 -29.51 -28.36
N GLN A 11 22.54 -29.45 -29.63
CA GLN A 11 23.13 -28.54 -30.63
C GLN A 11 22.93 -27.06 -30.25
N GLY A 12 21.74 -26.68 -29.78
CA GLY A 12 21.45 -25.31 -29.35
C GLY A 12 22.27 -24.86 -28.18
N MET A 13 22.75 -25.81 -27.34
CA MET A 13 23.52 -25.53 -26.12
C MET A 13 25.05 -25.65 -26.29
N LEU A 14 25.55 -26.10 -27.44
CA LEU A 14 26.99 -26.28 -27.68
C LEU A 14 27.84 -25.02 -27.48
N GLY A 15 27.28 -23.84 -27.76
CA GLY A 15 27.98 -22.56 -27.53
C GLY A 15 27.93 -22.04 -26.11
N CYS A 16 27.10 -22.61 -25.24
CA CYS A 16 26.82 -22.11 -23.89
C CYS A 16 27.34 -23.00 -22.76
N LEU A 17 27.54 -24.32 -23.03
CA LEU A 17 27.88 -25.32 -22.04
C LEU A 17 29.22 -25.99 -22.39
N ASN A 18 29.98 -26.38 -21.35
CA ASN A 18 31.16 -27.24 -21.53
C ASN A 18 30.75 -28.74 -21.68
N ASN A 19 31.68 -29.60 -22.07
CA ASN A 19 31.41 -31.02 -22.35
C ASN A 19 30.77 -31.75 -21.15
N VAL A 20 31.22 -31.51 -19.94
CA VAL A 20 30.66 -32.13 -18.72
C VAL A 20 29.22 -31.69 -18.46
N GLN A 21 28.92 -30.44 -18.74
CA GLN A 21 27.56 -29.89 -18.62
C GLN A 21 26.63 -30.41 -19.73
N LEU A 22 27.15 -30.60 -20.91
CA LEU A 22 26.44 -31.22 -22.03
C LEU A 22 26.09 -32.68 -21.77
N GLU A 23 27.02 -33.48 -21.30
CA GLU A 23 26.77 -34.85 -20.87
C GLU A 23 25.68 -34.92 -19.80
N ARG A 24 25.77 -34.07 -18.81
CA ARG A 24 24.74 -34.00 -17.75
C ARG A 24 23.38 -33.58 -18.30
N LEU A 25 23.33 -32.62 -19.22
CA LEU A 25 22.07 -32.19 -19.89
C LEU A 25 21.48 -33.35 -20.68
N GLN A 26 22.30 -34.12 -21.41
CA GLN A 26 21.83 -35.26 -22.17
C GLN A 26 21.21 -36.33 -21.27
N GLU A 27 21.87 -36.71 -20.17
CA GLU A 27 21.31 -37.64 -19.19
C GLU A 27 19.97 -37.21 -18.64
N VAL A 28 19.85 -35.91 -18.29
CA VAL A 28 18.60 -35.34 -17.74
C VAL A 28 17.49 -35.39 -18.80
N LEU A 29 17.78 -35.07 -20.06
CA LEU A 29 16.80 -35.09 -21.15
C LEU A 29 16.35 -36.52 -21.46
N GLU A 30 17.28 -37.49 -21.51
CA GLU A 30 16.97 -38.90 -21.74
C GLU A 30 16.09 -39.45 -20.61
N HIS A 31 16.41 -39.16 -19.36
CA HIS A 31 15.59 -39.55 -18.21
C HIS A 31 14.21 -38.88 -18.22
N ALA A 32 14.14 -37.57 -18.50
CA ALA A 32 12.88 -36.80 -18.52
C ALA A 32 11.92 -37.27 -19.64
N LEU A 33 12.45 -37.71 -20.77
CA LEU A 33 11.68 -38.17 -21.92
C LEU A 33 11.44 -39.69 -21.94
N PHE A 34 11.98 -40.45 -20.98
CA PHE A 34 11.97 -41.92 -21.01
C PHE A 34 10.56 -42.52 -21.11
N HIS A 35 9.63 -42.06 -20.29
CA HIS A 35 8.22 -42.52 -20.28
C HIS A 35 7.24 -41.58 -20.98
N LYS A 36 7.73 -40.56 -21.73
CA LYS A 36 6.84 -39.61 -22.44
C LYS A 36 6.75 -39.94 -23.93
N GLN A 37 5.60 -39.76 -24.52
CA GLN A 37 5.39 -39.89 -25.94
C GLN A 37 5.57 -38.49 -26.57
N VAL A 38 6.52 -38.34 -27.51
CA VAL A 38 6.79 -37.08 -28.21
C VAL A 38 6.22 -37.21 -29.59
N SER A 39 5.24 -36.37 -29.94
CA SER A 39 4.62 -36.26 -31.27
C SER A 39 4.85 -34.86 -31.83
N GLU A 40 5.00 -34.74 -33.16
CA GLU A 40 4.94 -33.43 -33.82
C GLU A 40 3.49 -32.99 -33.81
N THR A 41 3.22 -31.92 -33.13
CA THR A 41 1.95 -31.20 -33.25
C THR A 41 2.24 -29.98 -34.13
N GLU A 42 1.55 -29.87 -35.27
CA GLU A 42 1.43 -28.61 -36.00
C GLU A 42 0.59 -27.66 -35.11
N GLY A 43 1.17 -27.20 -34.04
CA GLY A 43 0.60 -26.15 -33.21
C GLY A 43 1.37 -24.88 -33.48
N GLU A 44 0.66 -23.79 -33.64
CA GLU A 44 1.22 -22.45 -33.66
C GLU A 44 2.26 -22.28 -32.54
N VAL A 45 3.52 -22.41 -32.96
CA VAL A 45 4.65 -22.13 -32.09
C VAL A 45 4.61 -20.64 -31.78
N ASN A 46 4.10 -20.32 -30.59
CA ASN A 46 4.18 -18.99 -29.98
C ASN A 46 3.56 -17.87 -30.83
N ALA A 47 2.26 -17.69 -30.73
CA ALA A 47 1.74 -16.32 -30.71
C ALA A 47 2.61 -15.61 -29.69
N THR A 48 3.51 -14.72 -30.09
CA THR A 48 4.52 -14.05 -29.29
C THR A 48 3.82 -13.48 -28.07
N LEU A 49 4.02 -14.11 -26.89
CA LEU A 49 3.45 -13.62 -25.64
C LEU A 49 4.07 -12.25 -25.38
N THR A 50 3.31 -11.21 -25.73
CA THR A 50 3.75 -9.83 -25.54
C THR A 50 3.81 -9.50 -24.07
N ASN A 51 4.64 -8.54 -23.70
CA ASN A 51 4.70 -8.04 -22.31
C ASN A 51 3.32 -7.59 -21.81
N GLU A 52 2.50 -7.01 -22.69
CA GLU A 52 1.13 -6.58 -22.36
C GLU A 52 0.23 -7.76 -22.00
N ARG A 53 0.25 -8.82 -22.79
CA ARG A 53 -0.57 -10.01 -22.53
C ARG A 53 -0.16 -10.70 -21.24
N LEU A 54 1.14 -10.81 -20.94
CA LEU A 54 1.64 -11.37 -19.70
C LEU A 54 1.25 -10.49 -18.49
N LEU A 55 1.29 -9.18 -18.63
CA LEU A 55 0.84 -8.25 -17.62
C LEU A 55 -0.67 -8.38 -17.35
N ASP A 56 -1.49 -8.47 -18.40
CA ASP A 56 -2.94 -8.63 -18.24
C ASP A 56 -3.30 -9.95 -17.56
N ASN A 57 -2.63 -11.04 -17.90
CA ASN A 57 -2.78 -12.34 -17.23
C ASN A 57 -2.41 -12.26 -15.77
N PHE A 58 -1.28 -11.64 -15.43
CA PHE A 58 -0.86 -11.40 -14.05
C PHE A 58 -1.90 -10.60 -13.26
N LEU A 59 -2.41 -9.52 -13.82
CA LEU A 59 -3.42 -8.69 -13.17
C LEU A 59 -4.74 -9.43 -12.99
N ALA A 60 -5.13 -10.30 -13.94
CA ALA A 60 -6.29 -11.16 -13.80
C ALA A 60 -6.11 -12.16 -12.64
N ALA A 61 -4.96 -12.82 -12.55
CA ALA A 61 -4.62 -13.69 -11.43
C ALA A 61 -4.68 -12.95 -10.09
N LYS A 62 -4.09 -11.75 -10.00
CA LYS A 62 -4.12 -10.92 -8.78
C LYS A 62 -5.53 -10.42 -8.42
N ARG A 63 -6.40 -10.22 -9.39
CA ARG A 63 -7.81 -9.89 -9.15
C ARG A 63 -8.55 -11.05 -8.49
N ILE A 64 -8.34 -12.28 -8.98
CA ILE A 64 -8.91 -13.50 -8.38
C ILE A 64 -8.39 -13.72 -6.96
N GLU A 65 -7.11 -13.39 -6.69
CA GLU A 65 -6.52 -13.41 -5.34
C GLU A 65 -7.10 -12.33 -4.40
N GLY A 66 -8.02 -11.48 -4.87
CA GLY A 66 -8.68 -10.45 -4.05
C GLY A 66 -7.92 -9.13 -3.93
N CYS A 67 -6.99 -8.83 -4.86
CA CYS A 67 -6.36 -7.52 -4.93
C CYS A 67 -7.37 -6.44 -5.29
N SER A 68 -7.30 -5.28 -4.62
CA SER A 68 -8.16 -4.13 -4.96
C SER A 68 -7.78 -3.51 -6.30
N GLU A 69 -8.75 -2.93 -7.02
CA GLU A 69 -8.51 -2.25 -8.31
C GLU A 69 -7.43 -1.16 -8.20
N LYS A 70 -7.38 -0.44 -7.08
CA LYS A 70 -6.31 0.54 -6.81
C LYS A 70 -4.92 -0.12 -6.76
N SER A 71 -4.82 -1.31 -6.18
CA SER A 71 -3.55 -2.06 -6.16
C SER A 71 -3.18 -2.59 -7.53
N LEU A 72 -4.16 -3.07 -8.30
CA LEU A 72 -3.97 -3.55 -9.68
C LEU A 72 -3.51 -2.42 -10.59
N THR A 73 -4.10 -1.23 -10.48
CA THR A 73 -3.64 -0.04 -11.22
C THR A 73 -2.19 0.32 -10.88
N TYR A 74 -1.82 0.24 -9.61
CA TYR A 74 -0.44 0.52 -9.19
C TYR A 74 0.54 -0.56 -9.70
N TYR A 75 0.14 -1.83 -9.71
CA TYR A 75 0.93 -2.92 -10.30
C TYR A 75 1.12 -2.68 -11.79
N ARG A 76 0.04 -2.43 -12.53
CA ARG A 76 0.06 -2.12 -13.97
C ARG A 76 1.05 -1.01 -14.28
N THR A 77 0.84 0.18 -13.70
CA THR A 77 1.69 1.36 -13.96
C THR A 77 3.16 1.09 -13.64
N THR A 78 3.44 0.35 -12.55
CA THR A 78 4.82 0.03 -12.17
C THR A 78 5.50 -0.89 -13.19
N ILE A 79 4.81 -1.94 -13.64
CA ILE A 79 5.36 -2.91 -14.58
C ILE A 79 5.49 -2.28 -15.97
N GLU A 80 4.49 -1.54 -16.44
CA GLU A 80 4.54 -0.79 -17.72
C GLU A 80 5.71 0.21 -17.74
N THR A 81 5.92 0.93 -16.65
CA THR A 81 7.06 1.86 -16.54
C THR A 81 8.40 1.13 -16.65
N MET A 82 8.51 -0.03 -16.01
CA MET A 82 9.72 -0.86 -16.07
C MET A 82 9.94 -1.41 -17.49
N THR A 83 8.92 -1.99 -18.12
CA THR A 83 9.05 -2.57 -19.47
C THR A 83 9.36 -1.51 -20.52
N ALA A 84 8.75 -0.32 -20.43
CA ALA A 84 9.04 0.82 -21.31
C ALA A 84 10.49 1.33 -21.17
N LYS A 85 11.07 1.26 -19.97
CA LYS A 85 12.43 1.72 -19.71
C LYS A 85 13.47 0.67 -20.11
N VAL A 86 13.27 -0.60 -19.77
CA VAL A 86 14.22 -1.70 -20.07
C VAL A 86 14.18 -2.09 -21.53
N LYS A 87 13.03 -1.99 -22.20
CA LYS A 87 12.83 -2.28 -23.63
C LYS A 87 13.23 -3.71 -24.03
N LYS A 88 13.04 -4.67 -23.13
CA LYS A 88 13.23 -6.11 -23.37
C LYS A 88 11.91 -6.85 -23.17
N ASN A 89 11.80 -8.05 -23.75
CA ASN A 89 10.75 -8.97 -23.36
C ASN A 89 10.98 -9.38 -21.89
N VAL A 90 9.92 -9.40 -21.07
CA VAL A 90 10.03 -9.75 -19.64
C VAL A 90 10.60 -11.16 -19.45
N ARG A 91 10.44 -12.06 -20.42
CA ARG A 91 11.00 -13.42 -20.40
C ARG A 91 12.52 -13.46 -20.57
N GLU A 92 13.10 -12.41 -21.13
CA GLU A 92 14.54 -12.27 -21.42
C GLU A 92 15.26 -11.34 -20.43
N MET A 93 14.51 -10.78 -19.48
CA MET A 93 15.08 -9.87 -18.50
C MET A 93 15.94 -10.61 -17.47
N GLU A 94 17.10 -10.06 -17.21
CA GLU A 94 18.05 -10.57 -16.22
C GLU A 94 18.02 -9.74 -14.92
N THR A 95 18.66 -10.27 -13.89
CA THR A 95 18.76 -9.58 -12.58
C THR A 95 19.38 -8.19 -12.71
N ASP A 96 20.38 -8.03 -13.59
CA ASP A 96 21.08 -6.76 -13.74
C ASP A 96 20.27 -5.72 -14.50
N ASP A 97 19.38 -6.12 -15.40
CA ASP A 97 18.39 -5.20 -16.01
C ASP A 97 17.51 -4.55 -14.94
N LEU A 98 17.02 -5.36 -13.99
CA LEU A 98 16.16 -4.88 -12.90
C LEU A 98 16.94 -4.03 -11.89
N ARG A 99 18.19 -4.37 -11.59
CA ARG A 99 19.05 -3.57 -10.70
C ARG A 99 19.34 -2.19 -11.31
N THR A 100 19.70 -2.17 -12.59
CA THR A 100 19.94 -0.95 -13.34
C THR A 100 18.68 -0.08 -13.35
N TYR A 101 17.52 -0.65 -13.69
CA TYR A 101 16.23 0.04 -13.66
C TYR A 101 15.93 0.67 -12.29
N LEU A 102 16.06 -0.09 -11.20
CA LEU A 102 15.77 0.43 -9.85
C LEU A 102 16.72 1.56 -9.44
N THR A 103 18.00 1.44 -9.83
CA THR A 103 19.01 2.47 -9.54
C THR A 103 18.75 3.75 -10.32
N GLU A 104 18.46 3.62 -11.62
CA GLU A 104 18.13 4.77 -12.47
C GLU A 104 16.83 5.43 -12.04
N TYR A 105 15.79 4.65 -11.75
CA TYR A 105 14.52 5.15 -11.25
C TYR A 105 14.71 5.99 -9.98
N GLN A 106 15.51 5.49 -9.03
CA GLN A 106 15.81 6.23 -7.81
C GLN A 106 16.49 7.56 -8.10
N ARG A 107 17.47 7.56 -8.99
CA ARG A 107 18.24 8.77 -9.36
C ARG A 107 17.39 9.79 -10.12
N GLU A 108 16.68 9.35 -11.16
CA GLU A 108 15.90 10.25 -12.04
C GLU A 108 14.69 10.86 -11.32
N LYS A 109 14.00 10.08 -10.48
CA LYS A 109 12.82 10.53 -9.75
C LYS A 109 13.12 11.06 -8.36
N ASN A 110 14.39 11.09 -7.95
CA ASN A 110 14.80 11.39 -6.57
C ASN A 110 13.93 10.67 -5.52
N SER A 111 13.66 9.38 -5.79
CA SER A 111 12.69 8.59 -5.03
C SER A 111 13.28 8.08 -3.74
N SER A 112 12.45 8.02 -2.69
CA SER A 112 12.85 7.45 -1.41
C SER A 112 13.19 5.96 -1.52
N LYS A 113 14.07 5.46 -0.65
CA LYS A 113 14.38 4.03 -0.54
C LYS A 113 13.11 3.17 -0.30
N VAL A 114 12.11 3.71 0.40
CA VAL A 114 10.81 3.05 0.63
C VAL A 114 10.05 2.89 -0.69
N THR A 115 10.04 3.91 -1.53
CA THR A 115 9.41 3.85 -2.86
C THR A 115 10.09 2.81 -3.74
N VAL A 116 11.42 2.79 -3.76
CA VAL A 116 12.20 1.80 -4.51
C VAL A 116 11.91 0.37 -4.02
N ASP A 117 11.82 0.15 -2.70
CA ASP A 117 11.47 -1.17 -2.14
C ASP A 117 10.04 -1.60 -2.50
N ASN A 118 9.09 -0.66 -2.58
CA ASN A 118 7.73 -0.96 -3.04
C ASN A 118 7.73 -1.40 -4.51
N ILE A 119 8.45 -0.70 -5.38
CA ILE A 119 8.63 -1.09 -6.79
C ILE A 119 9.26 -2.48 -6.87
N ARG A 120 10.38 -2.69 -6.17
CA ARG A 120 11.04 -4.00 -6.10
C ARG A 120 10.06 -5.13 -5.71
N ARG A 121 9.20 -4.90 -4.72
CA ARG A 121 8.21 -5.88 -4.27
C ARG A 121 7.17 -6.21 -5.34
N ILE A 122 6.74 -5.22 -6.10
CA ILE A 122 5.81 -5.42 -7.22
C ILE A 122 6.49 -6.23 -8.32
N LEU A 123 7.71 -5.86 -8.71
CA LEU A 123 8.49 -6.60 -9.70
C LEU A 123 8.78 -8.04 -9.23
N SER A 124 9.12 -8.22 -7.95
CA SER A 124 9.31 -9.55 -7.38
C SER A 124 8.03 -10.39 -7.47
N SER A 125 6.86 -9.80 -7.18
CA SER A 125 5.57 -10.50 -7.30
C SER A 125 5.25 -10.88 -8.75
N PHE A 126 5.54 -10.00 -9.70
CA PHE A 126 5.31 -10.25 -11.13
C PHE A 126 6.22 -11.36 -11.67
N PHE A 127 7.53 -11.26 -11.43
CA PHE A 127 8.48 -12.25 -11.92
C PHE A 127 8.38 -13.60 -11.18
N SER A 128 7.94 -13.63 -9.93
CA SER A 128 7.62 -14.90 -9.26
C SER A 128 6.39 -15.55 -9.86
N TRP A 129 5.36 -14.77 -10.20
CA TRP A 129 4.20 -15.29 -10.91
C TRP A 129 4.57 -15.83 -12.29
N LEU A 130 5.46 -15.17 -13.05
CA LEU A 130 5.96 -15.68 -14.33
C LEU A 130 6.73 -17.00 -14.16
N GLU A 131 7.48 -17.19 -13.08
CA GLU A 131 8.16 -18.43 -12.72
C GLU A 131 7.15 -19.53 -12.34
N ASP A 132 6.15 -19.20 -11.50
CA ASP A 132 5.10 -20.12 -11.03
C ASP A 132 4.20 -20.64 -12.19
N GLU A 133 4.00 -19.82 -13.24
CA GLU A 133 3.22 -20.16 -14.45
C GLU A 133 4.09 -20.70 -15.60
N ASP A 134 5.34 -21.06 -15.32
CA ASP A 134 6.29 -21.63 -16.28
C ASP A 134 6.60 -20.73 -17.51
N TYR A 135 6.31 -19.41 -17.45
CA TYR A 135 6.71 -18.47 -18.49
C TYR A 135 8.21 -18.19 -18.52
N ILE A 136 8.88 -18.34 -17.38
CA ILE A 136 10.33 -18.23 -17.18
C ILE A 136 10.82 -19.33 -16.24
N LEU A 137 12.04 -19.81 -16.45
CA LEU A 137 12.62 -20.85 -15.62
C LEU A 137 13.01 -20.38 -14.23
N LYS A 138 13.35 -19.09 -14.09
CA LYS A 138 13.80 -18.50 -12.82
C LYS A 138 13.58 -17.01 -12.81
N SER A 139 12.98 -16.54 -11.72
CA SER A 139 12.72 -15.11 -11.52
C SER A 139 14.02 -14.30 -11.39
N PRO A 140 14.24 -13.30 -12.26
CA PRO A 140 15.40 -12.39 -12.16
C PRO A 140 15.34 -11.52 -10.90
N ALA A 141 14.15 -11.31 -10.33
CA ALA A 141 13.97 -10.53 -9.11
C ALA A 141 14.40 -11.27 -7.83
N ARG A 142 14.61 -12.59 -7.88
CA ARG A 142 14.92 -13.44 -6.71
C ARG A 142 16.18 -13.02 -5.95
N ARG A 143 17.19 -12.49 -6.67
CA ARG A 143 18.46 -12.03 -6.10
C ARG A 143 18.45 -10.55 -5.68
N ILE A 144 17.31 -9.87 -5.79
CA ILE A 144 17.19 -8.47 -5.41
C ILE A 144 16.55 -8.38 -4.01
N HIS A 145 17.40 -8.20 -3.01
CA HIS A 145 16.97 -8.16 -1.63
C HIS A 145 16.29 -6.85 -1.25
N LYS A 146 15.60 -6.87 -0.11
CA LYS A 146 14.91 -5.71 0.46
C LYS A 146 15.85 -4.51 0.59
N VAL A 147 15.41 -3.35 0.10
CA VAL A 147 16.13 -2.09 0.26
C VAL A 147 15.98 -1.62 1.71
N LYS A 148 17.10 -1.54 2.42
CA LYS A 148 17.12 -1.05 3.81
C LYS A 148 16.89 0.46 3.81
N ALA A 149 15.75 0.88 4.35
CA ALA A 149 15.46 2.28 4.64
C ALA A 149 15.64 2.53 6.14
N ALA A 150 16.20 3.67 6.50
CA ALA A 150 16.26 4.08 7.90
C ALA A 150 14.83 4.27 8.42
N LEU A 151 14.58 3.84 9.65
CA LEU A 151 13.34 4.16 10.36
C LEU A 151 13.36 5.66 10.68
N THR A 152 12.50 6.42 10.01
CA THR A 152 12.29 7.83 10.32
C THR A 152 11.08 7.97 11.24
N ILE A 153 11.27 8.64 12.36
CA ILE A 153 10.16 9.07 13.22
C ILE A 153 9.37 10.11 12.43
N LYS A 154 8.11 9.77 12.15
CA LYS A 154 7.23 10.69 11.43
C LYS A 154 6.63 11.68 12.42
N GLU A 155 6.67 12.96 12.07
CA GLU A 155 6.13 14.06 12.87
C GLU A 155 4.64 13.90 13.19
N THR A 156 4.27 14.37 14.37
CA THR A 156 2.89 14.53 14.87
C THR A 156 2.54 16.02 14.95
N TYR A 157 1.29 16.35 15.20
CA TYR A 157 0.92 17.71 15.60
C TYR A 157 1.22 17.91 17.06
N THR A 158 1.61 19.13 17.44
CA THR A 158 1.56 19.58 18.85
C THR A 158 0.13 19.94 19.21
N ASP A 159 -0.16 20.05 20.52
CA ASP A 159 -1.47 20.46 21.00
C ASP A 159 -1.81 21.87 20.51
N GLU A 160 -0.83 22.79 20.52
CA GLU A 160 -0.99 24.15 20.02
C GLU A 160 -1.30 24.19 18.51
N ALA A 161 -0.68 23.31 17.73
CA ALA A 161 -0.95 23.24 16.29
C ALA A 161 -2.39 22.76 16.02
N LEU A 162 -2.90 21.82 16.83
CA LEU A 162 -4.29 21.37 16.73
C LEU A 162 -5.28 22.49 17.12
N GLU A 163 -5.05 23.21 18.23
CA GLU A 163 -5.89 24.33 18.62
C GLU A 163 -5.83 25.46 17.58
N LYS A 164 -4.63 25.81 17.10
CA LYS A 164 -4.48 26.80 16.03
C LYS A 164 -5.29 26.44 14.78
N MET A 165 -5.33 25.15 14.40
CA MET A 165 -6.16 24.70 13.28
C MET A 165 -7.65 24.85 13.57
N ARG A 166 -8.10 24.55 14.80
CA ARG A 166 -9.51 24.69 15.22
C ARG A 166 -9.95 26.15 15.23
N ASP A 167 -9.20 27.00 15.85
CA ASP A 167 -9.51 28.43 16.02
C ASP A 167 -9.56 29.19 14.68
N ASN A 168 -8.90 28.66 13.66
CA ASN A 168 -8.86 29.25 12.33
C ASN A 168 -9.71 28.51 11.30
N CYS A 169 -10.63 27.62 11.72
CA CYS A 169 -11.63 27.06 10.85
C CYS A 169 -12.79 28.07 10.68
N GLU A 170 -12.96 28.56 9.47
CA GLU A 170 -14.04 29.47 9.10
C GLU A 170 -15.38 28.75 8.92
N GLU A 171 -15.31 27.48 8.50
CA GLU A 171 -16.48 26.68 8.16
C GLU A 171 -16.73 25.60 9.25
N PRO A 172 -17.94 25.53 9.82
CA PRO A 172 -18.30 24.51 10.82
C PRO A 172 -18.03 23.08 10.34
N ARG A 173 -18.22 22.82 9.04
CA ARG A 173 -17.87 21.55 8.42
C ARG A 173 -16.40 21.18 8.61
N ASP A 174 -15.50 22.11 8.35
CA ASP A 174 -14.06 21.86 8.37
C ASP A 174 -13.57 21.68 9.82
N LEU A 175 -14.17 22.40 10.77
CA LEU A 175 -13.94 22.22 12.20
C LEU A 175 -14.40 20.83 12.68
N ALA A 176 -15.63 20.43 12.33
CA ALA A 176 -16.12 19.08 12.65
C ALA A 176 -15.26 17.97 12.04
N LEU A 177 -14.78 18.18 10.81
CA LEU A 177 -13.92 17.25 10.11
C LEU A 177 -12.56 17.07 10.83
N ILE A 178 -11.93 18.17 11.27
CA ILE A 178 -10.67 18.15 12.02
C ILE A 178 -10.86 17.37 13.33
N ASP A 179 -11.94 17.67 14.06
CA ASP A 179 -12.17 17.02 15.36
C ASP A 179 -12.51 15.53 15.22
N MET A 180 -13.29 15.16 14.21
CA MET A 180 -13.53 13.75 13.93
C MET A 180 -12.23 13.01 13.58
N LEU A 181 -11.35 13.59 12.77
CA LEU A 181 -10.05 12.99 12.48
C LEU A 181 -9.13 12.92 13.70
N ALA A 182 -9.08 13.97 14.51
CA ALA A 182 -8.22 14.07 15.69
C ALA A 182 -8.69 13.14 16.82
N SER A 183 -10.00 13.05 17.04
CA SER A 183 -10.60 12.30 18.14
C SER A 183 -10.69 10.80 17.88
N THR A 184 -11.08 10.39 16.64
CA THR A 184 -11.29 8.98 16.30
C THR A 184 -10.04 8.30 15.74
N GLY A 185 -9.14 9.05 15.13
CA GLY A 185 -8.01 8.52 14.39
C GLY A 185 -8.40 7.61 13.21
N MET A 186 -9.65 7.68 12.74
CA MET A 186 -10.09 6.90 11.57
C MET A 186 -9.33 7.28 10.31
N ARG A 187 -9.33 6.40 9.32
CA ARG A 187 -8.74 6.72 8.00
C ARG A 187 -9.68 7.64 7.24
N VAL A 188 -9.11 8.57 6.46
CA VAL A 188 -9.93 9.46 5.62
C VAL A 188 -10.86 8.70 4.67
N GLY A 189 -10.44 7.53 4.19
CA GLY A 189 -11.29 6.67 3.36
C GLY A 189 -12.48 6.07 4.12
N GLU A 190 -12.36 5.89 5.43
CA GLU A 190 -13.47 5.47 6.30
C GLU A 190 -14.41 6.66 6.58
N LEU A 191 -13.85 7.82 6.86
CA LEU A 191 -14.62 9.04 7.14
C LEU A 191 -15.54 9.46 5.98
N VAL A 192 -15.06 9.40 4.74
CA VAL A 192 -15.87 9.81 3.57
C VAL A 192 -17.02 8.87 3.27
N LEU A 193 -17.03 7.66 3.80
CA LEU A 193 -18.09 6.68 3.61
C LEU A 193 -19.23 6.83 4.63
N LEU A 194 -18.98 7.51 5.76
CA LEU A 194 -19.99 7.67 6.81
C LEU A 194 -21.19 8.48 6.32
N ASN A 195 -22.38 8.08 6.80
CA ASN A 195 -23.63 8.79 6.70
C ASN A 195 -23.98 9.48 8.02
N ARG A 196 -24.98 10.35 8.01
CA ARG A 196 -25.50 11.01 9.24
C ARG A 196 -25.99 9.97 10.25
N ASP A 197 -26.69 8.94 9.76
CA ASP A 197 -27.33 7.90 10.59
C ASP A 197 -26.33 6.88 11.18
N ASP A 198 -25.08 6.87 10.70
CA ASP A 198 -24.02 6.02 11.24
C ASP A 198 -23.47 6.54 12.59
N ILE A 199 -23.87 7.74 13.03
CA ILE A 199 -23.32 8.41 14.21
C ILE A 199 -24.23 8.23 15.42
N ASN A 200 -23.75 7.52 16.42
CA ASN A 200 -24.36 7.46 17.73
C ASN A 200 -23.85 8.62 18.60
N PHE A 201 -24.65 9.68 18.72
CA PHE A 201 -24.28 10.87 19.51
C PHE A 201 -24.38 10.64 21.03
N GLU A 202 -25.18 9.69 21.48
CA GLU A 202 -25.33 9.40 22.91
C GLU A 202 -24.05 8.73 23.43
N GLU A 203 -23.67 7.63 22.80
CA GLU A 203 -22.46 6.85 23.15
C GLU A 203 -21.18 7.45 22.57
N ARG A 204 -21.28 8.43 21.67
CA ARG A 204 -20.15 9.07 20.98
C ARG A 204 -19.30 8.08 20.21
N GLU A 205 -19.94 7.25 19.40
CA GLU A 205 -19.28 6.22 18.62
C GLU A 205 -19.89 6.09 17.23
N CYS A 206 -19.15 5.46 16.33
CA CYS A 206 -19.65 5.04 15.03
C CYS A 206 -18.88 3.81 14.52
N VAL A 207 -19.54 3.02 13.67
CA VAL A 207 -18.91 1.88 13.00
C VAL A 207 -18.24 2.35 11.72
N VAL A 208 -16.99 1.95 11.52
CA VAL A 208 -16.26 2.23 10.28
C VAL A 208 -15.81 0.95 9.60
N PHE A 209 -15.82 0.95 8.27
CA PHE A 209 -15.45 -0.19 7.44
C PHE A 209 -14.00 -0.06 6.96
N GLY A 210 -13.14 -0.95 7.43
CA GLY A 210 -11.75 -1.02 7.03
C GLY A 210 -11.51 -1.83 5.76
N LYS A 211 -10.24 -1.95 5.36
CA LYS A 211 -9.83 -2.76 4.20
C LYS A 211 -10.27 -4.23 4.36
N GLY A 212 -11.03 -4.74 3.40
CA GLY A 212 -11.59 -6.11 3.38
C GLY A 212 -12.88 -6.20 4.20
N SER A 213 -13.71 -5.15 4.21
CA SER A 213 -15.03 -5.10 4.86
C SER A 213 -15.03 -5.45 6.34
N LYS A 214 -13.89 -5.24 7.02
CA LYS A 214 -13.84 -5.43 8.47
C LYS A 214 -14.36 -4.20 9.16
N GLU A 215 -15.38 -4.40 9.96
CA GLU A 215 -15.99 -3.41 10.84
C GLU A 215 -15.12 -3.18 12.09
N ARG A 216 -15.10 -1.96 12.58
CA ARG A 216 -14.66 -1.63 13.91
C ARG A 216 -15.39 -0.41 14.44
N MET A 217 -15.59 -0.40 15.75
CA MET A 217 -16.07 0.77 16.46
C MET A 217 -14.95 1.79 16.60
N VAL A 218 -15.28 3.06 16.44
CA VAL A 218 -14.43 4.20 16.77
C VAL A 218 -15.19 5.17 17.64
N TYR A 219 -14.47 5.85 18.51
CA TYR A 219 -15.03 6.72 19.54
C TYR A 219 -14.58 8.17 19.29
N PHE A 220 -15.47 9.12 19.54
CA PHE A 220 -15.15 10.54 19.46
C PHE A 220 -15.44 11.28 20.77
N ASP A 221 -14.68 12.34 21.03
CA ASP A 221 -14.79 13.09 22.27
C ASP A 221 -15.97 14.07 22.24
N ALA A 222 -16.19 14.76 23.38
CA ALA A 222 -17.27 15.72 23.53
C ALA A 222 -17.15 16.93 22.57
N ARG A 223 -15.91 17.34 22.26
CA ARG A 223 -15.63 18.45 21.33
C ARG A 223 -16.07 18.09 19.92
N ALA A 224 -15.66 16.91 19.44
CA ALA A 224 -16.09 16.41 18.13
C ALA A 224 -17.62 16.25 18.04
N LYS A 225 -18.28 15.78 19.11
CA LYS A 225 -19.75 15.73 19.21
C LYS A 225 -20.38 17.10 18.96
N ILE A 226 -19.95 18.11 19.72
CA ILE A 226 -20.53 19.46 19.64
C ILE A 226 -20.31 20.05 18.25
N HIS A 227 -19.11 20.01 17.71
CA HIS A 227 -18.82 20.60 16.42
C HIS A 227 -19.51 19.87 15.27
N LEU A 228 -19.63 18.53 15.38
CA LEU A 228 -20.36 17.74 14.39
C LEU A 228 -21.86 18.07 14.42
N GLN A 229 -22.46 18.20 15.61
CA GLN A 229 -23.87 18.61 15.76
C GLN A 229 -24.11 20.00 15.21
N ASN A 230 -23.24 20.98 15.49
CA ASN A 230 -23.34 22.32 14.93
C ASN A 230 -23.30 22.32 13.40
N TYR A 231 -22.33 21.59 12.83
CA TYR A 231 -22.26 21.45 11.38
C TYR A 231 -23.52 20.83 10.78
N LEU A 232 -24.03 19.74 11.37
CA LEU A 232 -25.23 19.08 10.87
C LEU A 232 -26.49 19.94 10.99
N HIS A 233 -26.56 20.79 12.04
CA HIS A 233 -27.67 21.71 12.24
C HIS A 233 -27.71 22.84 11.18
N GLU A 234 -26.55 23.28 10.73
CA GLU A 234 -26.44 24.32 9.69
C GLU A 234 -26.67 23.77 8.27
N ARG A 235 -26.72 22.46 8.09
CA ARG A 235 -26.96 21.87 6.76
C ARG A 235 -28.40 22.03 6.31
N THR A 236 -28.54 22.45 5.07
CA THR A 236 -29.83 22.65 4.40
C THR A 236 -30.15 21.64 3.31
N ASP A 237 -29.24 20.66 3.08
CA ASP A 237 -29.37 19.62 2.08
C ASP A 237 -29.88 18.31 2.68
N ASP A 238 -30.43 17.41 1.84
CA ASP A 238 -30.94 16.08 2.22
C ASP A 238 -29.97 14.95 1.94
N ASN A 239 -28.72 15.26 1.57
CA ASN A 239 -27.71 14.22 1.26
C ASN A 239 -27.42 13.39 2.53
N PRO A 240 -27.51 12.05 2.47
CA PRO A 240 -27.27 11.19 3.64
C PRO A 240 -25.81 11.21 4.11
N ALA A 241 -24.86 11.62 3.26
CA ALA A 241 -23.44 11.64 3.62
C ALA A 241 -23.18 12.50 4.85
N LEU A 242 -22.30 12.04 5.75
CA LEU A 242 -21.88 12.79 6.93
C LEU A 242 -21.25 14.13 6.54
N PHE A 243 -20.33 14.12 5.57
CA PHE A 243 -19.66 15.32 5.08
C PHE A 243 -19.94 15.55 3.59
N VAL A 244 -20.36 16.77 3.26
CA VAL A 244 -20.68 17.19 1.89
C VAL A 244 -19.86 18.40 1.45
N SER A 245 -19.87 18.68 0.14
CA SER A 245 -19.30 19.91 -0.42
C SER A 245 -20.08 21.14 0.05
N LEU A 246 -19.40 22.28 0.24
CA LEU A 246 -20.04 23.54 0.63
C LEU A 246 -20.87 24.17 -0.50
N ARG A 247 -20.59 23.77 -1.73
CA ARG A 247 -21.29 24.29 -2.91
C ARG A 247 -22.36 23.32 -3.36
N ALA A 248 -23.49 23.83 -3.82
CA ALA A 248 -24.49 23.02 -4.48
C ALA A 248 -23.86 22.19 -5.64
N PRO A 249 -24.31 20.96 -5.85
CA PRO A 249 -25.47 20.28 -5.24
C PRO A 249 -25.16 19.54 -3.91
N HIS A 250 -24.18 19.95 -3.12
CA HIS A 250 -23.81 19.37 -1.81
C HIS A 250 -23.51 17.86 -1.89
N GLU A 251 -22.67 17.48 -2.85
CA GLU A 251 -22.25 16.09 -3.02
C GLU A 251 -21.39 15.60 -1.86
N ARG A 252 -21.43 14.28 -1.61
CA ARG A 252 -20.53 13.60 -0.66
C ARG A 252 -19.08 14.05 -0.85
N LEU A 253 -18.44 14.48 0.22
CA LEU A 253 -17.05 14.95 0.18
C LEU A 253 -16.10 13.78 -0.09
N LYS A 254 -15.28 13.90 -1.12
CA LYS A 254 -14.30 12.89 -1.52
C LYS A 254 -12.98 13.10 -0.79
N ILE A 255 -12.15 12.04 -0.70
CA ILE A 255 -10.82 12.06 -0.07
C ILE A 255 -9.99 13.27 -0.54
N GLY A 256 -9.89 13.47 -1.87
CA GLY A 256 -9.13 14.59 -2.43
C GLY A 256 -9.65 15.97 -2.01
N GLY A 257 -10.95 16.08 -1.77
CA GLY A 257 -11.56 17.33 -1.23
C GLY A 257 -11.07 17.60 0.19
N ILE A 258 -11.11 16.59 1.07
CA ILE A 258 -10.60 16.69 2.45
C ILE A 258 -9.11 17.04 2.46
N GLU A 259 -8.30 16.30 1.71
CA GLU A 259 -6.86 16.53 1.65
C GLU A 259 -6.50 17.92 1.15
N ARG A 260 -7.25 18.44 0.17
CA ARG A 260 -7.06 19.79 -0.35
C ARG A 260 -7.37 20.84 0.73
N ARG A 261 -8.52 20.74 1.40
CA ARG A 261 -8.92 21.69 2.46
C ARG A 261 -7.91 21.71 3.62
N LEU A 262 -7.49 20.54 4.07
CA LEU A 262 -6.47 20.45 5.12
C LEU A 262 -5.12 21.05 4.69
N ARG A 263 -4.73 20.86 3.43
CA ARG A 263 -3.50 21.46 2.88
C ARG A 263 -3.60 22.98 2.77
N GLU A 264 -4.76 23.50 2.36
CA GLU A 264 -5.04 24.94 2.30
C GLU A 264 -4.97 25.57 3.69
N LEU A 265 -5.62 24.95 4.68
CA LEU A 265 -5.56 25.38 6.08
C LEU A 265 -4.12 25.38 6.59
N GLY A 266 -3.36 24.31 6.36
CA GLY A 266 -1.96 24.21 6.76
C GLY A 266 -1.10 25.32 6.16
N LYS A 267 -1.26 25.62 4.88
CA LYS A 267 -0.55 26.72 4.21
C LYS A 267 -0.89 28.08 4.82
N ARG A 268 -2.17 28.33 5.12
CA ARG A 268 -2.62 29.60 5.72
C ARG A 268 -2.03 29.81 7.12
N LEU A 269 -1.84 28.73 7.88
CA LEU A 269 -1.36 28.76 9.26
C LEU A 269 0.14 28.52 9.43
N ASP A 270 0.85 28.35 8.32
CA ASP A 270 2.27 27.94 8.33
C ASP A 270 2.54 26.64 9.11
N ILE A 271 1.61 25.68 8.97
CA ILE A 271 1.76 24.34 9.54
C ILE A 271 2.13 23.37 8.42
N GLU A 272 3.31 22.79 8.52
CA GLU A 272 3.80 21.88 7.50
C GLU A 272 2.99 20.56 7.44
N LYS A 273 2.74 20.12 6.21
CA LYS A 273 2.22 18.78 5.88
C LYS A 273 0.93 18.43 6.63
N VAL A 274 -0.09 19.32 6.57
CA VAL A 274 -1.41 19.00 7.13
C VAL A 274 -2.12 18.00 6.22
N HIS A 275 -2.35 16.80 6.75
CA HIS A 275 -3.03 15.70 6.04
C HIS A 275 -3.65 14.69 7.02
N PRO A 276 -4.68 13.91 6.61
CA PRO A 276 -5.45 13.04 7.51
C PRO A 276 -4.61 12.03 8.30
N HIS A 277 -3.62 11.40 7.68
CA HIS A 277 -2.77 10.42 8.36
C HIS A 277 -1.93 11.02 9.51
N LYS A 278 -1.67 12.34 9.49
CA LYS A 278 -0.92 12.99 10.58
C LYS A 278 -1.81 13.12 11.83
N PHE A 279 -3.12 13.37 11.70
CA PHE A 279 -4.08 13.32 12.82
C PHE A 279 -4.10 11.95 13.50
N ARG A 280 -4.23 10.89 12.70
CA ARG A 280 -4.23 9.52 13.22
C ARG A 280 -2.92 9.16 13.95
N ARG A 281 -1.78 9.62 13.45
CA ARG A 281 -0.49 9.47 14.14
C ARG A 281 -0.45 10.23 15.44
N THR A 282 -0.93 11.46 15.43
CA THR A 282 -0.99 12.30 16.63
C THR A 282 -1.82 11.65 17.73
N LEU A 283 -3.04 11.18 17.39
CA LEU A 283 -3.85 10.42 18.33
C LEU A 283 -3.11 9.19 18.86
N ALA A 284 -2.50 8.41 17.99
CA ALA A 284 -1.81 7.19 18.41
C ALA A 284 -0.64 7.47 19.36
N THR A 285 0.16 8.49 19.07
CA THR A 285 1.28 8.90 19.91
C THR A 285 0.79 9.43 21.26
N MET A 286 -0.24 10.30 21.23
CA MET A 286 -0.84 10.85 22.46
C MET A 286 -1.47 9.76 23.35
N ALA A 287 -2.12 8.77 22.73
CA ALA A 287 -2.73 7.65 23.47
C ALA A 287 -1.65 6.81 24.19
N ILE A 288 -0.54 6.53 23.52
CA ILE A 288 0.60 5.83 24.14
C ILE A 288 1.24 6.68 25.24
N ASP A 289 1.45 7.96 25.00
CA ASP A 289 2.03 8.90 25.96
C ASP A 289 1.15 9.03 27.23
N LYS A 290 -0.18 8.85 27.07
CA LYS A 290 -1.14 8.81 28.20
C LYS A 290 -1.26 7.41 28.84
N GLY A 291 -0.54 6.41 28.36
CA GLY A 291 -0.47 5.08 28.94
C GLY A 291 -1.51 4.08 28.41
N MET A 292 -2.13 4.33 27.26
CA MET A 292 -3.02 3.34 26.62
C MET A 292 -2.22 2.08 26.23
N PRO A 293 -2.68 0.87 26.62
CA PRO A 293 -2.06 -0.38 26.18
C PRO A 293 -2.02 -0.49 24.66
N ILE A 294 -0.91 -1.00 24.14
CA ILE A 294 -0.68 -1.03 22.68
C ILE A 294 -1.68 -1.93 21.95
N GLU A 295 -2.18 -2.96 22.60
CA GLU A 295 -3.21 -3.88 22.08
C GLU A 295 -4.55 -3.16 21.93
N GLN A 296 -4.92 -2.33 22.88
CA GLN A 296 -6.14 -1.50 22.81
C GLN A 296 -6.01 -0.46 21.70
N LEU A 297 -4.85 0.18 21.58
CA LEU A 297 -4.57 1.12 20.49
C LEU A 297 -4.58 0.41 19.13
N GLN A 298 -4.06 -0.81 19.04
CA GLN A 298 -4.12 -1.63 17.82
C GLN A 298 -5.56 -1.88 17.38
N GLN A 299 -6.44 -2.23 18.32
CA GLN A 299 -7.87 -2.46 18.05
C GLN A 299 -8.56 -1.16 17.63
N LEU A 300 -8.38 -0.07 18.38
CA LEU A 300 -8.93 1.25 18.07
C LEU A 300 -8.57 1.69 16.65
N LEU A 301 -7.31 1.52 16.27
CA LEU A 301 -6.82 1.89 14.94
C LEU A 301 -7.17 0.85 13.86
N GLY A 302 -7.53 -0.37 14.20
CA GLY A 302 -7.79 -1.46 13.25
C GLY A 302 -6.55 -1.85 12.46
N HIS A 303 -5.42 -2.04 13.13
CA HIS A 303 -4.19 -2.55 12.53
C HIS A 303 -4.17 -4.07 12.57
N LYS A 304 -3.98 -4.72 11.40
CA LYS A 304 -3.86 -6.18 11.32
C LYS A 304 -2.61 -6.74 12.03
N ARG A 305 -1.53 -5.95 12.08
CA ARG A 305 -0.24 -6.33 12.66
C ARG A 305 0.14 -5.30 13.72
N ILE A 306 0.60 -5.80 14.86
CA ILE A 306 1.05 -4.97 15.98
C ILE A 306 2.25 -4.09 15.60
N ASP A 307 3.14 -4.58 14.72
CA ASP A 307 4.30 -3.83 14.19
C ASP A 307 3.91 -2.46 13.62
N THR A 308 2.69 -2.35 13.05
CA THR A 308 2.18 -1.09 12.53
C THR A 308 1.86 -0.09 13.63
N THR A 309 1.43 -0.59 14.79
CA THR A 309 1.13 0.22 15.98
C THR A 309 2.41 0.56 16.73
N LEU A 310 3.36 -0.37 16.81
CA LEU A 310 4.68 -0.16 17.43
C LEU A 310 5.47 0.99 16.79
N GLN A 311 5.23 1.32 15.53
CA GLN A 311 5.84 2.49 14.89
C GLN A 311 5.48 3.83 15.58
N TYR A 312 4.35 3.89 16.30
CA TYR A 312 3.95 5.05 17.09
C TYR A 312 4.53 5.01 18.51
N ALA A 313 4.83 3.81 19.00
CA ALA A 313 5.47 3.54 20.28
C ALA A 313 7.01 3.65 20.23
N MET A 314 7.58 4.29 19.19
CA MET A 314 9.02 4.59 19.19
C MET A 314 9.32 5.52 20.35
N VAL A 315 9.72 4.87 21.41
CA VAL A 315 9.71 5.27 22.81
C VAL A 315 10.59 6.50 23.01
N LYS A 316 9.98 7.60 23.39
CA LYS A 316 10.74 8.69 24.02
C LYS A 316 11.36 8.12 25.31
N GLN A 317 12.65 8.32 25.50
CA GLN A 317 13.38 7.89 26.73
C GLN A 317 12.66 8.35 28.02
N SER A 318 11.95 9.47 27.96
CA SER A 318 11.10 9.99 29.03
C SER A 318 9.97 9.03 29.42
N ASN A 319 9.35 8.35 28.47
CA ASN A 319 8.24 7.43 28.73
C ASN A 319 8.73 6.15 29.41
N VAL A 320 9.93 5.68 29.05
CA VAL A 320 10.57 4.53 29.74
C VAL A 320 10.83 4.88 31.19
N LYS A 321 11.36 6.08 31.47
CA LYS A 321 11.63 6.54 32.85
C LYS A 321 10.35 6.65 33.66
N LEU A 322 9.27 7.18 33.09
CA LEU A 322 7.97 7.30 33.76
C LEU A 322 7.36 5.92 34.02
N ALA A 323 7.40 5.03 33.04
CA ALA A 323 6.90 3.66 33.17
C ALA A 323 7.71 2.90 34.25
N HIS A 324 9.05 3.00 34.22
CA HIS A 324 9.90 2.40 35.28
C HIS A 324 9.49 2.86 36.68
N ARG A 325 9.34 4.19 36.88
CA ARG A 325 8.90 4.74 38.16
C ARG A 325 7.51 4.30 38.56
N LYS A 326 6.60 4.09 37.61
CA LYS A 326 5.20 3.71 37.89
C LYS A 326 5.04 2.22 38.23
N TYR A 327 5.83 1.34 37.62
CA TYR A 327 5.61 -0.10 37.68
C TYR A 327 6.70 -0.88 38.43
N ILE A 328 7.86 -0.27 38.68
CA ILE A 328 8.99 -0.97 39.30
C ILE A 328 9.43 -0.29 40.63
N GLY A 329 9.12 0.97 40.79
CA GLY A 329 9.35 1.68 42.03
C GLY A 329 9.77 3.11 41.79
#